data_a012375265338b63df7586480cbf0ef3
#
_entry.id   a012375265338b63df7586480cbf0ef3
#
_cell.length_a   1.000
_cell.length_b   1.000
_cell.length_c   1.000
_cell.angle_alpha   90.00
_cell.angle_beta   90.00
_cell.angle_gamma   90.00
#
_symmetry.space_group_name_H-M   'P 1'
#
loop_
_entity.id
_entity.type
_entity.pdbx_description
1 polymer ?
#
loop_
_entity_poly.entity_id
_entity_poly.type
_entity_poly.pdbx_seq_one_letter_code
_entity_poly.pdbx_strand_id
1 'polypeptide(L)'
;MTLEPRQPRPRGLVRSASRALLAAVATPLWVALVASGCNDAVPTLDDGDSIPVDARTVEIILPFSEFVESMEVFDGFGSRADVPALHVALDYESDFQARSLFRFGFLPATIQVFPPGETQSVGDTAYVPIGGRLVVTMDTLRAVPEEPVELEAGAILSNWDLTTAGWELAVDTLGGATPWAEPGGGPARSFGTASWNPQEGDTVVFSVDSVTATEWAREVNPARRAARISSATPGVLMDVRSARFVADVRSSINPDTVVNISANATGSTFIYSPEPGVNPSEIRIGGAPARRAFLRFDLPTRLEPGSAACEGLGDLCPLDLTPDRVIYAGLVLTGRASEPAAFTPRDTIRLDARPALAGDRVPRSPLGAAIPAQPRPLLPSLLEEGRRLELPMTAYVESLLGQALGLREEDAGEVPRTVALLSPFEPTGFTFATLVGPGQEGEPFLRLLLTLAEGDLLP
;
A
#
# COMPACT_ATOMS: atom_id res chain seq x y z
N MET A 1 -12.15 0.27 60.38
CA MET A 1 -10.75 0.58 60.10
C MET A 1 -10.76 1.55 58.91
N THR A 2 -10.85 2.84 59.23
CA THR A 2 -11.08 3.97 58.33
C THR A 2 -9.72 4.46 57.85
N LEU A 3 -9.51 4.48 56.54
CA LEU A 3 -8.33 5.05 55.89
C LEU A 3 -8.62 6.50 55.49
N GLU A 4 -7.89 7.42 56.11
CA GLU A 4 -7.86 8.85 55.82
C GLU A 4 -7.17 9.16 54.45
N PRO A 5 -7.63 10.16 53.68
CA PRO A 5 -6.96 10.57 52.46
C PRO A 5 -5.77 11.51 52.76
N ARG A 6 -4.61 11.15 52.23
CA ARG A 6 -3.38 11.98 52.25
C ARG A 6 -3.51 13.22 51.36
N GLN A 7 -3.36 14.40 51.95
CA GLN A 7 -3.19 15.69 51.29
C GLN A 7 -1.84 15.79 50.55
N PRO A 8 -1.76 16.45 49.40
CA PRO A 8 -0.51 16.73 48.73
C PRO A 8 0.25 17.91 49.36
N ARG A 9 1.53 17.73 49.61
CA ARG A 9 2.45 18.78 50.09
C ARG A 9 2.77 19.78 48.99
N PRO A 10 2.90 21.09 49.28
CA PRO A 10 3.32 22.10 48.34
C PRO A 10 4.81 21.97 48.01
N ARG A 11 5.17 21.85 46.74
CA ARG A 11 6.54 21.90 46.26
C ARG A 11 6.97 23.37 46.10
N GLY A 12 8.00 23.72 46.87
CA GLY A 12 8.55 25.06 46.95
C GLY A 12 9.11 25.61 45.66
N LEU A 13 8.78 26.89 45.46
CA LEU A 13 9.35 27.82 44.49
C LEU A 13 10.79 28.22 44.92
N VAL A 14 11.80 27.47 44.53
CA VAL A 14 13.19 27.94 44.52
C VAL A 14 13.93 27.24 43.37
N ARG A 15 13.91 27.81 42.17
CA ARG A 15 14.82 27.45 41.04
C ARG A 15 14.63 28.37 39.80
N SER A 16 14.45 29.66 39.96
CA SER A 16 14.36 30.55 38.78
C SER A 16 15.52 31.55 38.62
N ALA A 17 16.42 31.70 39.60
CA ALA A 17 17.50 32.69 39.52
C ALA A 17 18.78 32.18 38.82
N SER A 18 19.04 30.87 38.78
CA SER A 18 20.28 30.34 38.21
C SER A 18 20.25 30.11 36.68
N ARG A 19 19.09 30.10 36.07
CA ARG A 19 18.94 29.91 34.62
C ARG A 19 19.07 31.20 33.81
N ALA A 20 18.78 32.36 34.41
CA ALA A 20 18.91 33.64 33.73
C ALA A 20 20.35 34.11 33.55
N LEU A 21 21.26 33.75 34.46
CA LEU A 21 22.67 34.12 34.37
C LEU A 21 23.45 33.28 33.36
N LEU A 22 23.09 31.99 33.16
CA LEU A 22 23.71 31.13 32.15
C LEU A 22 23.25 31.49 30.71
N ALA A 23 22.06 31.99 30.54
CA ALA A 23 21.55 32.44 29.23
C ALA A 23 22.22 33.72 28.76
N ALA A 24 22.59 34.63 29.69
CA ALA A 24 23.20 35.93 29.35
C ALA A 24 24.68 35.82 28.94
N VAL A 25 25.38 34.75 29.35
CA VAL A 25 26.78 34.50 28.97
C VAL A 25 26.91 33.59 27.74
N ALA A 26 25.92 32.72 27.49
CA ALA A 26 25.91 31.82 26.33
C ALA A 26 25.58 32.53 25.00
N THR A 27 24.78 33.59 25.03
CA THR A 27 24.36 34.30 23.82
C THR A 27 25.51 35.00 23.07
N PRO A 28 26.42 35.73 23.73
CA PRO A 28 27.55 36.31 23.02
C PRO A 28 28.60 35.27 22.54
N LEU A 29 28.67 34.12 23.21
CA LEU A 29 29.60 33.04 22.77
C LEU A 29 29.07 32.35 21.50
N TRP A 30 27.77 32.19 21.35
CA TRP A 30 27.17 31.64 20.13
C TRP A 30 27.26 32.59 18.94
N VAL A 31 27.08 33.91 19.16
CA VAL A 31 27.26 34.92 18.11
C VAL A 31 28.71 35.01 17.67
N ALA A 32 29.68 34.86 18.58
CA ALA A 32 31.09 34.85 18.24
C ALA A 32 31.51 33.57 17.46
N LEU A 33 30.92 32.42 17.75
CA LEU A 33 31.16 31.16 17.01
C LEU A 33 30.56 31.17 15.61
N VAL A 34 29.40 31.83 15.42
CA VAL A 34 28.77 31.94 14.08
C VAL A 34 29.51 33.00 13.24
N ALA A 35 30.09 34.04 13.86
CA ALA A 35 30.87 35.05 13.14
C ALA A 35 32.27 34.59 12.76
N SER A 36 32.83 33.58 13.44
CA SER A 36 34.16 33.02 13.09
C SER A 36 34.07 31.91 12.02
N GLY A 37 32.86 31.41 11.68
CA GLY A 37 32.67 30.40 10.65
C GLY A 37 32.63 30.95 9.20
N CYS A 38 32.65 32.26 9.01
CA CYS A 38 32.63 32.90 7.69
C CYS A 38 33.98 33.43 7.20
N ASN A 39 35.06 33.03 7.84
CA ASN A 39 36.42 33.39 7.40
C ASN A 39 37.24 32.18 6.94
N ASP A 40 36.62 31.15 6.39
CA ASP A 40 37.34 30.32 5.46
C ASP A 40 37.67 31.20 4.27
N ALA A 41 38.92 31.59 4.19
CA ALA A 41 39.48 32.13 2.98
C ALA A 41 39.03 31.18 1.85
N VAL A 42 38.20 31.69 0.94
CA VAL A 42 37.96 30.99 -0.33
C VAL A 42 39.38 30.61 -0.77
N PRO A 43 39.72 29.30 -0.91
CA PRO A 43 41.01 28.94 -1.43
C PRO A 43 41.11 29.67 -2.76
N THR A 44 41.97 30.67 -2.82
CA THR A 44 42.38 31.23 -4.09
C THR A 44 43.02 30.06 -4.78
N LEU A 45 42.31 29.53 -5.78
CA LEU A 45 42.77 28.52 -6.71
C LEU A 45 44.05 29.06 -7.34
N ASP A 46 45.18 28.74 -6.71
CA ASP A 46 46.46 28.89 -7.34
C ASP A 46 46.63 27.68 -8.24
N ASP A 47 46.71 27.99 -9.52
CA ASP A 47 47.15 27.15 -10.62
C ASP A 47 46.32 25.88 -10.98
N GLY A 48 45.52 26.00 -11.99
CA GLY A 48 45.27 24.94 -12.98
C GLY A 48 43.92 24.23 -12.95
N ASP A 49 43.18 24.24 -11.85
CA ASP A 49 41.82 23.74 -11.84
C ASP A 49 40.80 24.90 -11.90
N SER A 50 40.90 25.72 -12.93
CA SER A 50 39.80 26.62 -13.29
C SER A 50 38.57 25.73 -13.61
N ILE A 51 37.52 25.81 -12.78
CA ILE A 51 36.17 25.41 -13.22
C ILE A 51 36.02 26.10 -14.57
N PRO A 52 35.75 25.35 -15.66
CA PRO A 52 35.60 25.97 -16.96
C PRO A 52 34.49 27.01 -16.81
N VAL A 53 34.84 28.31 -16.98
CA VAL A 53 33.92 29.44 -16.79
C VAL A 53 32.76 29.38 -17.80
N ASP A 54 32.87 28.50 -18.80
CA ASP A 54 31.94 28.30 -19.92
C ASP A 54 31.29 26.91 -19.95
N ALA A 55 31.10 26.28 -18.77
CA ALA A 55 30.31 25.06 -18.70
C ALA A 55 28.82 25.37 -19.00
N ARG A 56 28.27 24.77 -20.04
CA ARG A 56 26.86 24.90 -20.45
C ARG A 56 26.05 23.71 -19.95
N THR A 57 24.92 23.96 -19.31
CA THR A 57 23.93 22.92 -18.99
C THR A 57 22.95 22.74 -20.15
N VAL A 58 22.78 21.51 -20.57
CA VAL A 58 21.86 21.13 -21.66
C VAL A 58 20.84 20.14 -21.11
N GLU A 59 19.59 20.34 -21.46
CA GLU A 59 18.48 19.41 -21.18
C GLU A 59 18.26 18.49 -22.38
N ILE A 60 18.15 17.20 -22.10
CA ILE A 60 17.89 16.16 -23.08
C ILE A 60 16.67 15.35 -22.65
N ILE A 61 15.81 15.06 -23.59
CA ILE A 61 14.65 14.17 -23.40
C ILE A 61 14.89 12.93 -24.25
N LEU A 62 15.07 11.78 -23.60
CA LEU A 62 15.10 10.48 -24.25
C LEU A 62 13.69 9.92 -24.28
N PRO A 63 13.07 9.72 -25.44
CA PRO A 63 11.78 9.05 -25.57
C PRO A 63 11.87 7.61 -25.04
N PHE A 64 10.74 7.02 -24.67
CA PHE A 64 10.69 5.68 -24.08
C PHE A 64 11.45 4.64 -24.89
N SER A 65 11.29 4.63 -26.20
CA SER A 65 11.93 3.68 -27.11
C SER A 65 13.46 3.81 -27.24
N GLU A 66 14.05 4.93 -26.75
CA GLU A 66 15.50 5.15 -26.82
C GLU A 66 16.24 4.76 -25.55
N PHE A 67 15.52 4.46 -24.45
CA PHE A 67 16.16 4.06 -23.19
C PHE A 67 15.54 2.82 -22.52
N VAL A 68 14.43 2.27 -23.03
CA VAL A 68 13.79 1.06 -22.51
C VAL A 68 13.71 0.00 -23.58
N GLU A 69 14.35 -1.15 -23.32
CA GLU A 69 14.31 -2.33 -24.19
C GLU A 69 12.96 -3.06 -24.11
N SER A 70 12.39 -3.18 -22.89
CA SER A 70 11.11 -3.85 -22.65
C SER A 70 10.42 -3.35 -21.41
N MET A 71 9.10 -3.45 -21.39
CA MET A 71 8.25 -3.22 -20.23
C MET A 71 7.26 -4.36 -20.07
N GLU A 72 7.12 -4.84 -18.85
CA GLU A 72 6.15 -5.87 -18.49
C GLU A 72 5.44 -5.48 -17.20
N VAL A 73 4.13 -5.76 -17.12
CA VAL A 73 3.32 -5.52 -15.93
C VAL A 73 2.83 -6.84 -15.39
N PHE A 74 3.08 -7.09 -14.13
CA PHE A 74 2.66 -8.28 -13.42
C PHE A 74 1.76 -7.93 -12.25
N ASP A 75 0.83 -8.82 -11.95
CA ASP A 75 -0.02 -8.80 -10.76
C ASP A 75 0.33 -9.97 -9.83
N GLY A 76 -0.45 -10.14 -8.75
CA GLY A 76 -0.30 -11.25 -7.83
C GLY A 76 0.69 -11.03 -6.69
N PHE A 77 1.13 -9.79 -6.43
CA PHE A 77 1.99 -9.49 -5.29
C PHE A 77 1.17 -9.20 -4.03
N GLY A 78 1.49 -9.91 -2.93
CA GLY A 78 0.71 -9.84 -1.68
C GLY A 78 -0.65 -10.52 -1.78
N SER A 79 -1.41 -10.47 -0.70
CA SER A 79 -2.73 -11.08 -0.62
C SER A 79 -3.78 -10.05 -0.21
N ARG A 80 -5.02 -10.23 -0.66
CA ARG A 80 -6.18 -9.46 -0.18
C ARG A 80 -6.42 -9.64 1.32
N ALA A 81 -5.87 -10.71 1.92
CA ALA A 81 -5.91 -10.94 3.36
C ALA A 81 -4.93 -10.07 4.17
N ASP A 82 -3.96 -9.44 3.50
CA ASP A 82 -2.93 -8.61 4.15
C ASP A 82 -3.31 -7.12 4.18
N VAL A 83 -4.46 -6.75 3.61
CA VAL A 83 -4.91 -5.34 3.61
C VAL A 83 -5.51 -4.93 4.96
N PRO A 84 -5.28 -3.68 5.38
CA PRO A 84 -5.77 -3.19 6.68
C PRO A 84 -7.27 -2.91 6.71
N ALA A 85 -7.91 -2.70 5.56
CA ALA A 85 -9.33 -2.43 5.43
C ALA A 85 -9.98 -3.38 4.43
N LEU A 86 -11.16 -3.86 4.76
CA LEU A 86 -11.95 -4.75 3.92
C LEU A 86 -13.08 -3.95 3.29
N HIS A 87 -13.39 -4.27 2.05
CA HIS A 87 -14.31 -3.47 1.25
C HIS A 87 -15.65 -4.18 1.07
N VAL A 88 -16.72 -3.38 1.11
CA VAL A 88 -18.10 -3.80 0.79
C VAL A 88 -18.71 -2.78 -0.15
N ALA A 89 -19.21 -3.25 -1.28
CA ALA A 89 -19.84 -2.42 -2.30
C ALA A 89 -20.87 -3.22 -3.09
N LEU A 90 -21.89 -2.53 -3.61
CA LEU A 90 -22.85 -3.03 -4.59
C LEU A 90 -23.04 -1.95 -5.66
N ASP A 91 -22.81 -2.32 -6.93
CA ASP A 91 -22.99 -1.46 -8.11
C ASP A 91 -22.31 -0.07 -7.95
N TYR A 92 -21.14 -0.05 -7.26
CA TYR A 92 -20.38 1.15 -7.05
C TYR A 92 -19.65 1.53 -8.36
N GLU A 93 -19.68 2.83 -8.75
CA GLU A 93 -19.13 3.32 -10.03
C GLU A 93 -19.56 2.45 -11.23
N SER A 94 -20.82 2.09 -11.29
CA SER A 94 -21.54 1.31 -12.29
C SER A 94 -21.73 -0.17 -11.95
N ASP A 95 -20.68 -0.97 -11.86
CA ASP A 95 -20.78 -2.44 -11.76
C ASP A 95 -19.85 -3.06 -10.70
N PHE A 96 -19.08 -2.23 -10.01
CA PHE A 96 -18.15 -2.75 -9.00
C PHE A 96 -18.89 -3.28 -7.79
N GLN A 97 -18.59 -4.53 -7.45
CA GLN A 97 -19.09 -5.23 -6.28
C GLN A 97 -17.93 -5.72 -5.42
N ALA A 98 -18.04 -5.58 -4.11
CA ALA A 98 -17.09 -6.09 -3.15
C ALA A 98 -17.80 -6.70 -1.95
N ARG A 99 -17.25 -7.78 -1.41
CA ARG A 99 -17.76 -8.49 -0.23
C ARG A 99 -16.60 -8.81 0.71
N SER A 100 -16.81 -8.57 1.99
CA SER A 100 -15.85 -8.91 3.03
C SER A 100 -16.13 -10.29 3.60
N LEU A 101 -15.10 -11.11 3.76
CA LEU A 101 -15.17 -12.47 4.28
C LEU A 101 -14.35 -12.56 5.58
N PHE A 102 -14.93 -13.19 6.59
CA PHE A 102 -14.30 -13.35 7.91
C PHE A 102 -14.30 -14.80 8.34
N ARG A 103 -13.18 -15.27 8.89
CA ARG A 103 -13.05 -16.54 9.62
C ARG A 103 -13.00 -16.28 11.10
N PHE A 104 -13.76 -17.03 11.90
CA PHE A 104 -13.77 -16.90 13.35
C PHE A 104 -12.96 -18.00 14.03
N GLY A 105 -12.36 -17.64 15.15
CA GLY A 105 -11.69 -18.57 16.05
C GLY A 105 -12.65 -19.52 16.73
N PHE A 106 -12.12 -20.35 17.61
CA PHE A 106 -12.93 -21.21 18.45
C PHE A 106 -13.64 -20.39 19.54
N LEU A 107 -14.84 -20.81 19.89
CA LEU A 107 -15.46 -20.38 21.12
C LEU A 107 -14.68 -20.96 22.32
N PRO A 108 -14.66 -20.29 23.49
CA PRO A 108 -14.06 -20.83 24.69
C PRO A 108 -14.61 -22.22 25.02
N ALA A 109 -13.73 -23.18 25.26
CA ALA A 109 -14.13 -24.54 25.61
C ALA A 109 -14.81 -24.65 26.97
N THR A 110 -14.67 -23.65 27.85
CA THR A 110 -15.20 -23.61 29.20
C THR A 110 -15.77 -22.21 29.48
N ILE A 111 -16.96 -22.17 30.05
CA ILE A 111 -17.55 -20.94 30.60
C ILE A 111 -17.54 -21.01 32.13
N GLN A 112 -17.44 -19.85 32.79
CA GLN A 112 -17.52 -19.77 34.26
C GLN A 112 -18.96 -19.43 34.64
N VAL A 113 -19.57 -20.28 35.47
CA VAL A 113 -20.95 -20.11 35.94
C VAL A 113 -21.06 -20.38 37.44
N PHE A 114 -22.01 -19.74 38.08
CA PHE A 114 -22.34 -20.01 39.47
C PHE A 114 -23.46 -21.07 39.54
N PRO A 115 -23.20 -22.24 40.14
CA PRO A 115 -24.27 -23.18 40.40
C PRO A 115 -25.37 -22.55 41.29
N PRO A 116 -26.63 -23.00 41.19
CA PRO A 116 -27.72 -22.45 41.98
C PRO A 116 -27.39 -22.47 43.47
N GLY A 117 -27.43 -21.31 44.14
CA GLY A 117 -27.16 -21.16 45.56
C GLY A 117 -25.69 -21.12 46.00
N GLU A 118 -24.74 -21.26 45.05
CA GLU A 118 -23.30 -21.21 45.32
C GLU A 118 -22.72 -19.83 45.12
N THR A 119 -21.65 -19.50 45.88
CA THR A 119 -20.91 -18.23 45.77
C THR A 119 -19.62 -18.35 44.98
N GLN A 120 -19.23 -19.57 44.61
CA GLN A 120 -18.04 -19.87 43.80
C GLN A 120 -18.46 -20.27 42.40
N SER A 121 -17.77 -19.71 41.40
CA SER A 121 -17.97 -20.12 40.00
C SER A 121 -17.25 -21.42 39.71
N VAL A 122 -17.84 -22.23 38.85
CA VAL A 122 -17.26 -23.48 38.32
C VAL A 122 -17.21 -23.45 36.82
N GLY A 123 -16.27 -24.21 36.24
CA GLY A 123 -16.14 -24.35 34.83
C GLY A 123 -17.20 -25.28 34.23
N ASP A 124 -17.99 -24.79 33.29
CA ASP A 124 -18.93 -25.59 32.50
C ASP A 124 -18.38 -25.81 31.09
N THR A 125 -18.13 -27.07 30.75
CA THR A 125 -17.64 -27.52 29.44
C THR A 125 -18.72 -28.09 28.55
N ALA A 126 -19.95 -28.22 29.09
CA ALA A 126 -21.09 -28.84 28.41
C ALA A 126 -22.20 -27.84 28.08
N TYR A 127 -21.88 -26.57 28.04
CA TYR A 127 -22.81 -25.50 27.62
C TYR A 127 -23.36 -25.72 26.21
N VAL A 128 -24.54 -25.19 25.96
CA VAL A 128 -25.24 -25.33 24.66
C VAL A 128 -25.45 -23.96 24.02
N PRO A 129 -24.98 -23.70 22.78
CA PRO A 129 -25.33 -22.51 22.04
C PRO A 129 -26.82 -22.46 21.76
N ILE A 130 -27.46 -21.32 22.01
CA ILE A 130 -28.90 -21.10 21.80
C ILE A 130 -29.16 -20.02 20.75
N GLY A 131 -28.13 -19.39 20.24
CA GLY A 131 -28.13 -18.32 19.26
C GLY A 131 -26.91 -17.44 19.39
N GLY A 132 -26.98 -16.24 18.85
CA GLY A 132 -25.91 -15.27 18.99
C GLY A 132 -26.10 -14.06 18.07
N ARG A 133 -25.02 -13.33 17.91
CA ARG A 133 -24.96 -12.16 17.04
C ARG A 133 -23.60 -12.03 16.38
N LEU A 134 -23.60 -11.63 15.13
CA LEU A 134 -22.44 -11.17 14.42
C LEU A 134 -22.33 -9.65 14.61
N VAL A 135 -21.25 -9.19 15.22
CA VAL A 135 -20.98 -7.79 15.47
C VAL A 135 -19.87 -7.34 14.49
N VAL A 136 -20.22 -6.41 13.62
CA VAL A 136 -19.34 -5.87 12.57
C VAL A 136 -18.97 -4.44 12.94
N THR A 137 -17.69 -4.11 12.88
CA THR A 137 -17.21 -2.74 13.11
C THR A 137 -16.83 -2.13 11.76
N MET A 138 -17.49 -1.03 11.42
CA MET A 138 -17.29 -0.26 10.19
C MET A 138 -16.18 0.76 10.36
N ASP A 139 -15.55 1.19 9.27
CA ASP A 139 -14.66 2.34 9.28
C ASP A 139 -15.48 3.63 9.13
N THR A 140 -15.35 4.53 10.09
CA THR A 140 -16.02 5.85 10.07
C THR A 140 -15.11 6.98 9.62
N LEU A 141 -13.90 6.66 9.14
CA LEU A 141 -12.90 7.64 8.69
C LEU A 141 -12.71 7.63 7.17
N ARG A 142 -13.01 6.48 6.52
CA ARG A 142 -12.83 6.27 5.09
C ARG A 142 -14.10 5.72 4.47
N ALA A 143 -14.38 6.11 3.23
CA ALA A 143 -15.53 5.59 2.48
C ALA A 143 -16.83 5.60 3.32
N VAL A 144 -17.14 6.74 3.95
CA VAL A 144 -18.29 6.90 4.83
C VAL A 144 -19.46 7.41 4.01
N PRO A 145 -20.58 6.67 3.90
CA PRO A 145 -21.78 7.16 3.24
C PRO A 145 -22.42 8.31 4.03
N GLU A 146 -23.07 9.22 3.33
CA GLU A 146 -23.77 10.35 3.94
C GLU A 146 -25.11 9.94 4.56
N GLU A 147 -25.76 8.92 3.99
CA GLU A 147 -27.05 8.40 4.40
C GLU A 147 -26.92 6.99 5.00
N PRO A 148 -27.91 6.54 5.80
CA PRO A 148 -27.95 5.17 6.28
C PRO A 148 -27.97 4.17 5.13
N VAL A 149 -27.23 3.08 5.28
CA VAL A 149 -27.11 2.00 4.28
C VAL A 149 -27.51 0.66 4.86
N GLU A 150 -28.08 -0.21 4.02
CA GLU A 150 -28.42 -1.57 4.39
C GLU A 150 -27.28 -2.52 4.06
N LEU A 151 -26.90 -3.33 5.03
CA LEU A 151 -25.92 -4.39 4.92
C LEU A 151 -26.60 -5.74 5.06
N GLU A 152 -26.07 -6.75 4.38
CA GLU A 152 -26.45 -8.15 4.54
C GLU A 152 -25.30 -8.95 5.11
N ALA A 153 -25.61 -9.94 5.94
CA ALA A 153 -24.63 -10.91 6.42
C ALA A 153 -25.16 -12.32 6.30
N GLY A 154 -24.24 -13.29 6.20
CA GLY A 154 -24.59 -14.70 6.20
C GLY A 154 -23.39 -15.61 6.41
N ALA A 155 -23.68 -16.84 6.93
CA ALA A 155 -22.67 -17.88 7.11
C ALA A 155 -22.24 -18.46 5.76
N ILE A 156 -20.93 -18.54 5.53
CA ILE A 156 -20.35 -19.21 4.36
C ILE A 156 -20.41 -20.73 4.57
N LEU A 157 -20.99 -21.45 3.62
CA LEU A 157 -21.19 -22.89 3.72
C LEU A 157 -20.09 -23.72 3.03
N SER A 158 -19.34 -23.10 2.15
CA SER A 158 -18.27 -23.73 1.37
C SER A 158 -16.92 -23.62 2.07
N ASN A 159 -16.00 -24.54 1.75
CA ASN A 159 -14.59 -24.35 2.05
C ASN A 159 -14.01 -23.28 1.13
N TRP A 160 -13.13 -22.44 1.67
CA TRP A 160 -12.46 -21.39 0.92
C TRP A 160 -11.08 -21.11 1.49
N ASP A 161 -10.21 -20.53 0.68
CA ASP A 161 -8.87 -20.15 1.13
C ASP A 161 -8.77 -18.64 1.40
N LEU A 162 -8.16 -18.29 2.52
CA LEU A 162 -8.09 -16.90 3.00
C LEU A 162 -7.27 -16.01 2.07
N THR A 163 -6.22 -16.55 1.49
CA THR A 163 -5.22 -15.79 0.74
C THR A 163 -5.48 -15.77 -0.76
N THR A 164 -6.20 -16.78 -1.27
CA THR A 164 -6.39 -16.97 -2.71
C THR A 164 -7.84 -16.80 -3.17
N ALA A 165 -8.82 -16.73 -2.25
CA ALA A 165 -10.20 -16.53 -2.64
C ALA A 165 -10.39 -15.25 -3.46
N GLY A 166 -11.07 -15.40 -4.60
CA GLY A 166 -11.50 -14.34 -5.49
C GLY A 166 -13.01 -14.32 -5.65
N TRP A 167 -13.52 -13.56 -6.61
CA TRP A 167 -14.95 -13.50 -6.86
C TRP A 167 -15.50 -14.81 -7.42
N GLU A 168 -14.79 -15.43 -8.37
CA GLU A 168 -15.21 -16.68 -9.03
C GLU A 168 -14.71 -17.92 -8.28
N LEU A 169 -13.54 -17.86 -7.65
CA LEU A 169 -12.88 -18.99 -7.04
C LEU A 169 -12.87 -18.90 -5.51
N ALA A 170 -13.32 -19.99 -4.86
CA ALA A 170 -13.20 -20.18 -3.41
C ALA A 170 -11.76 -20.51 -2.99
N VAL A 171 -11.05 -21.22 -3.85
CA VAL A 171 -9.63 -21.59 -3.69
C VAL A 171 -8.97 -21.46 -5.07
N ASP A 172 -7.83 -20.77 -5.10
CA ASP A 172 -7.00 -20.62 -6.27
C ASP A 172 -5.54 -20.89 -5.89
N THR A 173 -5.17 -22.16 -5.82
CA THR A 173 -3.82 -22.61 -5.49
C THR A 173 -3.19 -23.32 -6.66
N LEU A 174 -1.85 -23.31 -6.74
CA LEU A 174 -1.12 -24.03 -7.76
C LEU A 174 -1.49 -25.53 -7.75
N GLY A 175 -2.12 -25.98 -8.83
CA GLY A 175 -2.57 -27.37 -8.99
C GLY A 175 -3.97 -27.67 -8.44
N GLY A 176 -4.72 -26.67 -7.94
CA GLY A 176 -6.09 -26.88 -7.50
C GLY A 176 -6.91 -25.59 -7.41
N ALA A 177 -7.78 -25.34 -8.39
CA ALA A 177 -8.77 -24.30 -8.34
C ALA A 177 -10.12 -24.88 -7.99
N THR A 178 -10.86 -24.25 -7.07
CA THR A 178 -12.22 -24.65 -6.70
C THR A 178 -13.11 -23.43 -6.83
N PRO A 179 -14.09 -23.43 -7.75
CA PRO A 179 -15.02 -22.33 -7.88
C PRO A 179 -15.98 -22.29 -6.69
N TRP A 180 -16.53 -21.10 -6.41
CA TRP A 180 -17.73 -21.00 -5.60
C TRP A 180 -18.90 -21.69 -6.31
N ALA A 181 -19.87 -22.21 -5.55
CA ALA A 181 -21.11 -22.71 -6.13
C ALA A 181 -21.92 -21.59 -6.81
N GLU A 182 -21.79 -20.38 -6.31
CA GLU A 182 -22.26 -19.12 -6.90
C GLU A 182 -21.16 -18.08 -6.73
N PRO A 183 -20.78 -17.28 -7.75
CA PRO A 183 -19.79 -16.25 -7.63
C PRO A 183 -20.04 -15.26 -6.48
N GLY A 184 -18.99 -14.69 -5.94
CA GLY A 184 -19.09 -13.71 -4.87
C GLY A 184 -19.23 -14.30 -3.47
N GLY A 185 -18.59 -15.44 -3.20
CA GLY A 185 -18.52 -16.04 -1.86
C GLY A 185 -19.55 -17.15 -1.64
N GLY A 186 -20.13 -17.69 -2.73
CA GLY A 186 -21.07 -18.81 -2.73
C GLY A 186 -22.42 -18.50 -2.08
N PRO A 187 -23.32 -19.48 -2.02
CA PRO A 187 -24.54 -19.35 -1.24
C PRO A 187 -24.17 -19.23 0.23
N ALA A 188 -24.80 -18.29 0.92
CA ALA A 188 -24.62 -18.10 2.36
C ALA A 188 -25.97 -18.32 3.08
N ARG A 189 -25.91 -18.90 4.28
CA ARG A 189 -27.08 -18.92 5.16
C ARG A 189 -27.27 -17.52 5.73
N SER A 190 -28.35 -16.84 5.31
CA SER A 190 -28.59 -15.44 5.68
C SER A 190 -28.78 -15.25 7.19
N PHE A 191 -28.21 -14.17 7.70
CA PHE A 191 -28.47 -13.59 9.03
C PHE A 191 -29.46 -12.41 8.95
N GLY A 192 -29.96 -12.10 7.74
CA GLY A 192 -30.80 -10.96 7.47
C GLY A 192 -30.05 -9.71 7.08
N THR A 193 -30.76 -8.60 7.09
CA THR A 193 -30.26 -7.25 6.82
C THR A 193 -30.16 -6.46 8.12
N ALA A 194 -29.25 -5.47 8.15
CA ALA A 194 -29.14 -4.50 9.23
C ALA A 194 -28.75 -3.14 8.65
N SER A 195 -29.37 -2.09 9.15
CA SER A 195 -29.06 -0.72 8.78
C SER A 195 -27.84 -0.21 9.53
N TRP A 196 -26.95 0.47 8.83
CA TRP A 196 -25.84 1.20 9.40
C TRP A 196 -25.99 2.69 9.13
N ASN A 197 -26.04 3.46 10.22
CA ASN A 197 -26.01 4.91 10.16
C ASN A 197 -24.66 5.39 10.73
N PRO A 198 -23.75 5.94 9.90
CA PRO A 198 -22.44 6.41 10.35
C PRO A 198 -22.50 7.49 11.43
N GLN A 199 -23.59 8.24 11.49
CA GLN A 199 -23.79 9.30 12.49
C GLN A 199 -24.16 8.73 13.87
N GLU A 200 -24.61 7.48 13.95
CA GLU A 200 -25.02 6.82 15.20
C GLU A 200 -23.94 5.92 15.78
N GLY A 201 -22.93 5.56 15.00
CA GLY A 201 -21.81 4.75 15.47
C GLY A 201 -21.15 3.91 14.38
N ASP A 202 -20.20 3.09 14.81
CA ASP A 202 -19.37 2.24 13.96
C ASP A 202 -19.79 0.76 13.96
N THR A 203 -20.86 0.41 14.65
CA THR A 203 -21.20 -0.99 14.90
C THR A 203 -22.51 -1.39 14.25
N VAL A 204 -22.48 -2.51 13.53
CA VAL A 204 -23.65 -3.17 12.95
C VAL A 204 -23.80 -4.57 13.54
N VAL A 205 -25.02 -4.97 13.89
CA VAL A 205 -25.31 -6.23 14.57
C VAL A 205 -26.33 -7.05 13.77
N PHE A 206 -25.97 -8.30 13.46
CA PHE A 206 -26.86 -9.27 12.83
C PHE A 206 -27.18 -10.39 13.80
N SER A 207 -28.43 -10.86 13.83
CA SER A 207 -28.83 -12.00 14.65
C SER A 207 -28.38 -13.31 13.99
N VAL A 208 -27.76 -14.19 14.79
CA VAL A 208 -27.34 -15.53 14.36
C VAL A 208 -28.23 -16.57 15.05
N ASP A 209 -28.84 -17.42 14.24
CA ASP A 209 -29.76 -18.46 14.73
C ASP A 209 -29.03 -19.56 15.53
N SER A 210 -29.79 -20.34 16.29
CA SER A 210 -29.25 -21.40 17.14
C SER A 210 -28.62 -22.56 16.36
N VAL A 211 -29.05 -22.80 15.12
CA VAL A 211 -28.51 -23.84 14.25
C VAL A 211 -27.09 -23.47 13.83
N THR A 212 -26.92 -22.27 13.30
CA THR A 212 -25.62 -21.75 12.91
C THR A 212 -24.67 -21.63 14.10
N ALA A 213 -25.16 -21.10 15.24
CA ALA A 213 -24.34 -20.98 16.46
C ALA A 213 -23.86 -22.36 16.94
N THR A 214 -24.72 -23.40 16.89
CA THR A 214 -24.37 -24.76 17.28
C THR A 214 -23.39 -25.40 16.30
N GLU A 215 -23.60 -25.21 14.99
CA GLU A 215 -22.69 -25.71 13.96
C GLU A 215 -21.29 -25.07 14.12
N TRP A 216 -21.21 -23.77 14.29
CA TRP A 216 -19.93 -23.08 14.48
C TRP A 216 -19.21 -23.47 15.78
N ALA A 217 -19.95 -23.75 16.84
CA ALA A 217 -19.34 -24.22 18.10
C ALA A 217 -18.70 -25.61 17.96
N ARG A 218 -19.19 -26.45 17.05
CA ARG A 218 -18.71 -27.82 16.82
C ARG A 218 -17.72 -27.95 15.67
N GLU A 219 -17.71 -26.96 14.76
CA GLU A 219 -16.92 -27.02 13.55
C GLU A 219 -15.41 -26.86 13.88
N VAL A 220 -14.62 -27.78 13.39
CA VAL A 220 -13.15 -27.78 13.57
C VAL A 220 -12.44 -27.04 12.41
N ASN A 221 -13.08 -26.97 11.23
CA ASN A 221 -12.52 -26.28 10.10
C ASN A 221 -12.81 -24.77 10.17
N PRO A 222 -11.78 -23.91 10.31
CA PRO A 222 -12.00 -22.48 10.42
C PRO A 222 -12.62 -21.86 9.15
N ALA A 223 -12.46 -22.49 7.98
CA ALA A 223 -13.07 -22.01 6.74
C ALA A 223 -14.60 -22.09 6.75
N ARG A 224 -15.19 -22.94 7.61
CA ARG A 224 -16.65 -23.10 7.79
C ARG A 224 -17.21 -22.30 8.97
N ARG A 225 -16.38 -21.79 9.87
CA ARG A 225 -16.75 -20.77 10.85
C ARG A 225 -16.54 -19.40 10.24
N ALA A 226 -17.28 -19.07 9.23
CA ALA A 226 -17.03 -17.89 8.42
C ALA A 226 -18.31 -17.16 8.06
N ALA A 227 -18.22 -15.84 7.98
CA ALA A 227 -19.31 -14.98 7.53
C ALA A 227 -18.86 -14.13 6.33
N ARG A 228 -19.84 -13.84 5.47
CA ARG A 228 -19.77 -12.88 4.38
C ARG A 228 -20.59 -11.66 4.76
N ILE A 229 -20.03 -10.46 4.51
CA ILE A 229 -20.71 -9.18 4.62
C ILE A 229 -20.80 -8.59 3.21
N SER A 230 -21.99 -8.14 2.83
CA SER A 230 -22.29 -7.50 1.55
C SER A 230 -23.14 -6.25 1.74
N SER A 231 -23.15 -5.34 0.78
CA SER A 231 -24.10 -4.23 0.72
C SER A 231 -25.42 -4.69 0.10
N ALA A 232 -26.53 -4.20 0.64
CA ALA A 232 -27.84 -4.25 -0.01
C ALA A 232 -28.20 -2.89 -0.63
N THR A 233 -27.43 -1.83 -0.33
CA THR A 233 -27.61 -0.50 -0.91
C THR A 233 -26.65 -0.34 -2.09
N PRO A 234 -27.16 -0.08 -3.31
CA PRO A 234 -26.32 0.13 -4.48
C PRO A 234 -25.66 1.52 -4.47
N GLY A 235 -24.56 1.65 -5.24
CA GLY A 235 -23.85 2.91 -5.47
C GLY A 235 -22.95 3.36 -4.33
N VAL A 236 -22.80 2.56 -3.26
CA VAL A 236 -21.96 2.89 -2.11
C VAL A 236 -20.78 1.94 -1.96
N LEU A 237 -19.65 2.50 -1.54
CA LEU A 237 -18.48 1.76 -1.10
C LEU A 237 -18.25 2.05 0.39
N MET A 238 -18.02 1.00 1.16
CA MET A 238 -17.80 1.06 2.61
C MET A 238 -16.61 0.21 3.01
N ASP A 239 -15.96 0.59 4.09
CA ASP A 239 -14.85 -0.16 4.67
C ASP A 239 -15.27 -0.82 5.99
N VAL A 240 -14.91 -2.10 6.13
CA VAL A 240 -15.11 -2.88 7.35
C VAL A 240 -13.77 -3.07 8.04
N ARG A 241 -13.71 -2.75 9.34
CA ARG A 241 -12.49 -2.93 10.14
C ARG A 241 -12.35 -4.33 10.71
N SER A 242 -13.45 -4.85 11.26
CA SER A 242 -13.42 -6.13 11.96
C SER A 242 -14.81 -6.74 12.09
N ALA A 243 -14.84 -8.04 12.39
CA ALA A 243 -16.03 -8.71 12.82
C ALA A 243 -15.74 -9.66 13.99
N ARG A 244 -16.74 -9.88 14.85
CA ARG A 244 -16.69 -10.89 15.91
C ARG A 244 -18.03 -11.60 16.03
N PHE A 245 -17.98 -12.87 16.31
CA PHE A 245 -19.15 -13.66 16.66
C PHE A 245 -19.31 -13.69 18.17
N VAL A 246 -20.49 -13.34 18.67
CA VAL A 246 -20.87 -13.43 20.07
C VAL A 246 -21.97 -14.48 20.19
N ALA A 247 -21.67 -15.62 20.78
CA ALA A 247 -22.64 -16.69 21.00
C ALA A 247 -23.34 -16.50 22.36
N ASP A 248 -24.63 -16.68 22.35
CA ASP A 248 -25.44 -16.81 23.55
C ASP A 248 -25.51 -18.30 23.90
N VAL A 249 -24.97 -18.67 25.07
CA VAL A 249 -24.86 -20.06 25.46
C VAL A 249 -25.58 -20.29 26.78
N ARG A 250 -26.32 -21.40 26.86
CA ARG A 250 -26.99 -21.84 28.07
C ARG A 250 -26.09 -22.79 28.83
N SER A 251 -25.92 -22.54 30.10
CA SER A 251 -25.14 -23.41 31.00
C SER A 251 -25.84 -24.74 31.20
N SER A 252 -25.04 -25.82 31.24
CA SER A 252 -25.52 -27.14 31.65
C SER A 252 -25.63 -27.29 33.20
N ILE A 253 -24.87 -26.49 33.92
CA ILE A 253 -24.83 -26.50 35.42
C ILE A 253 -25.94 -25.63 35.98
N ASN A 254 -26.21 -24.49 35.35
CA ASN A 254 -27.29 -23.59 35.74
C ASN A 254 -28.11 -23.21 34.47
N PRO A 255 -29.11 -24.03 34.11
CA PRO A 255 -29.86 -23.87 32.84
C PRO A 255 -30.62 -22.54 32.69
N ASP A 256 -30.88 -21.84 33.80
CA ASP A 256 -31.51 -20.52 33.76
C ASP A 256 -30.51 -19.40 33.43
N THR A 257 -29.21 -19.72 33.40
CA THR A 257 -28.14 -18.75 33.09
C THR A 257 -27.76 -18.83 31.64
N VAL A 258 -27.83 -17.68 30.98
CA VAL A 258 -27.28 -17.45 29.63
C VAL A 258 -26.02 -16.62 29.77
N VAL A 259 -24.93 -17.08 29.14
CA VAL A 259 -23.63 -16.41 29.13
C VAL A 259 -23.32 -16.03 27.70
N ASN A 260 -22.75 -14.83 27.50
CA ASN A 260 -22.25 -14.42 26.20
C ASN A 260 -20.75 -14.77 26.11
N ILE A 261 -20.39 -15.53 25.08
CA ILE A 261 -18.99 -15.84 24.77
C ILE A 261 -18.67 -15.39 23.33
N SER A 262 -17.44 -15.02 23.08
CA SER A 262 -17.09 -14.46 21.77
C SER A 262 -15.93 -15.18 21.12
N ALA A 263 -15.98 -15.24 19.79
CA ALA A 263 -14.89 -15.61 18.92
C ALA A 263 -14.57 -14.41 18.01
N ASN A 264 -13.34 -13.91 18.07
CA ASN A 264 -12.86 -12.87 17.19
C ASN A 264 -12.54 -13.47 15.81
N ALA A 265 -12.54 -12.63 14.78
CA ALA A 265 -12.02 -13.01 13.48
C ALA A 265 -10.51 -13.35 13.63
N THR A 266 -10.12 -14.50 13.09
CA THR A 266 -8.74 -14.99 13.02
C THR A 266 -8.12 -14.78 11.63
N GLY A 267 -8.92 -14.36 10.68
CA GLY A 267 -8.51 -13.99 9.34
C GLY A 267 -9.67 -13.36 8.61
N SER A 268 -9.33 -12.46 7.72
CA SER A 268 -10.28 -11.74 6.89
C SER A 268 -9.70 -11.45 5.53
N THR A 269 -10.56 -11.36 4.53
CA THR A 269 -10.21 -10.96 3.17
C THR A 269 -11.41 -10.30 2.53
N PHE A 270 -11.24 -9.75 1.36
CA PHE A 270 -12.35 -9.29 0.53
C PHE A 270 -12.23 -9.85 -0.89
N ILE A 271 -13.36 -9.98 -1.54
CA ILE A 271 -13.46 -10.41 -2.93
C ILE A 271 -14.25 -9.37 -3.70
N TYR A 272 -13.95 -9.19 -4.97
CA TYR A 272 -14.59 -8.15 -5.78
C TYR A 272 -14.73 -8.56 -7.25
N SER A 273 -15.63 -7.89 -7.95
CA SER A 273 -15.90 -8.00 -9.39
C SER A 273 -16.26 -6.61 -9.94
N PRO A 274 -15.89 -6.31 -11.21
CA PRO A 274 -15.04 -7.11 -12.10
C PRO A 274 -13.58 -7.10 -11.67
N GLU A 275 -12.82 -8.15 -12.01
CA GLU A 275 -11.37 -8.13 -11.91
C GLU A 275 -10.81 -7.31 -13.08
N PRO A 276 -9.98 -6.28 -12.83
CA PRO A 276 -9.43 -5.48 -13.92
C PRO A 276 -8.41 -6.30 -14.71
N GLY A 277 -8.66 -6.44 -16.01
CA GLY A 277 -7.75 -7.13 -16.93
C GLY A 277 -6.36 -6.47 -16.99
N VAL A 278 -5.35 -7.22 -17.42
CA VAL A 278 -4.01 -6.66 -17.70
C VAL A 278 -4.05 -5.86 -18.99
N ASN A 279 -3.60 -4.61 -18.93
CA ASN A 279 -3.39 -3.77 -20.09
C ASN A 279 -1.89 -3.51 -20.27
N PRO A 280 -1.22 -4.10 -21.29
CA PRO A 280 0.21 -3.95 -21.49
C PRO A 280 0.64 -2.52 -21.90
N SER A 281 -0.33 -1.70 -22.30
CA SER A 281 -0.08 -0.29 -22.66
C SER A 281 -0.17 0.66 -21.46
N GLU A 282 -0.30 0.16 -20.25
CA GLU A 282 -0.41 0.95 -19.03
C GLU A 282 0.58 0.47 -17.98
N ILE A 283 1.10 1.41 -17.20
CA ILE A 283 1.87 1.11 -16.01
C ILE A 283 0.89 1.14 -14.83
N ARG A 284 0.70 0.00 -14.17
CA ARG A 284 -0.21 -0.12 -13.01
C ARG A 284 0.56 -0.46 -11.75
N ILE A 285 0.31 0.29 -10.67
CA ILE A 285 1.04 0.21 -9.41
C ILE A 285 0.08 0.10 -8.23
N GLY A 286 0.31 -0.88 -7.34
CA GLY A 286 -0.52 -1.13 -6.16
C GLY A 286 -1.72 -2.02 -6.44
N GLY A 287 -2.72 -1.99 -5.58
CA GLY A 287 -3.86 -2.91 -5.60
C GLY A 287 -3.72 -4.05 -4.59
N ALA A 288 -4.71 -4.95 -4.58
CA ALA A 288 -4.70 -6.19 -3.81
C ALA A 288 -5.43 -7.30 -4.61
N PRO A 289 -4.71 -8.27 -5.21
CA PRO A 289 -3.24 -8.35 -5.28
C PRO A 289 -2.60 -7.15 -5.96
N ALA A 290 -1.39 -6.80 -5.53
CA ALA A 290 -0.72 -5.63 -6.06
C ALA A 290 -0.10 -5.89 -7.44
N ARG A 291 0.05 -4.79 -8.20
CA ARG A 291 0.63 -4.75 -9.54
C ARG A 291 1.95 -4.02 -9.49
N ARG A 292 2.91 -4.51 -10.29
CA ARG A 292 4.24 -3.94 -10.49
C ARG A 292 4.56 -3.87 -11.96
N ALA A 293 5.20 -2.79 -12.39
CA ALA A 293 5.76 -2.70 -13.73
C ALA A 293 7.28 -2.90 -13.67
N PHE A 294 7.82 -3.64 -14.62
CA PHE A 294 9.25 -3.87 -14.76
C PHE A 294 9.71 -3.26 -16.08
N LEU A 295 10.65 -2.34 -15.99
CA LEU A 295 11.26 -1.67 -17.13
C LEU A 295 12.71 -2.15 -17.25
N ARG A 296 13.09 -2.65 -18.42
CA ARG A 296 14.46 -3.01 -18.73
C ARG A 296 15.12 -1.85 -19.46
N PHE A 297 16.06 -1.22 -18.81
CA PHE A 297 16.80 -0.07 -19.32
C PHE A 297 17.89 -0.51 -20.30
N ASP A 298 18.00 0.22 -21.40
CA ASP A 298 19.08 0.13 -22.37
C ASP A 298 19.47 1.55 -22.80
N LEU A 299 20.34 2.17 -21.98
CA LEU A 299 20.75 3.56 -22.20
C LEU A 299 21.77 3.64 -23.33
N PRO A 300 21.57 4.55 -24.31
CA PRO A 300 22.62 4.83 -25.30
C PRO A 300 23.80 5.50 -24.60
N THR A 301 25.03 5.12 -24.99
CA THR A 301 26.25 5.81 -24.55
C THR A 301 26.61 6.99 -25.46
N ARG A 302 25.91 7.11 -26.58
CA ARG A 302 26.09 8.19 -27.55
C ARG A 302 24.77 8.49 -28.24
N LEU A 303 24.44 9.74 -28.35
CA LEU A 303 23.30 10.24 -29.15
C LEU A 303 23.75 10.50 -30.57
N GLU A 304 23.10 9.84 -31.53
CA GLU A 304 23.43 9.98 -32.95
C GLU A 304 22.53 11.03 -33.59
N PRO A 305 23.04 11.73 -34.63
CA PRO A 305 22.23 12.63 -35.43
C PRO A 305 21.03 11.91 -36.06
N GLY A 306 19.83 12.47 -35.86
CA GLY A 306 18.57 11.86 -36.31
C GLY A 306 17.82 11.07 -35.25
N SER A 307 18.38 10.87 -34.05
CA SER A 307 17.59 10.42 -32.89
C SER A 307 16.66 11.55 -32.43
N ALA A 308 15.51 11.18 -31.84
CA ALA A 308 14.57 12.17 -31.31
C ALA A 308 15.21 13.02 -30.20
N ALA A 309 16.13 12.44 -29.44
CA ALA A 309 16.90 13.16 -28.41
C ALA A 309 17.79 14.25 -29.01
N CYS A 310 18.25 14.10 -30.25
CA CYS A 310 19.08 15.09 -30.95
C CYS A 310 18.31 16.22 -31.63
N GLU A 311 17.00 16.09 -31.88
CA GLU A 311 16.22 17.11 -32.59
C GLU A 311 16.30 18.50 -31.95
N GLY A 312 16.41 18.58 -30.61
CA GLY A 312 16.54 19.82 -29.85
C GLY A 312 17.97 20.33 -29.64
N LEU A 313 18.99 19.54 -30.03
CA LEU A 313 20.41 19.81 -29.71
C LEU A 313 21.19 20.46 -30.86
N GLY A 314 20.68 20.42 -32.10
CA GLY A 314 21.33 21.01 -33.26
C GLY A 314 22.76 20.49 -33.48
N ASP A 315 23.73 21.41 -33.55
CA ASP A 315 25.15 21.09 -33.80
C ASP A 315 25.86 20.38 -32.65
N LEU A 316 25.16 20.16 -31.52
CA LEU A 316 25.72 19.39 -30.37
C LEU A 316 25.72 17.88 -30.61
N CYS A 317 24.99 17.40 -31.61
CA CYS A 317 25.01 15.99 -31.98
C CYS A 317 26.04 15.70 -33.07
N PRO A 318 26.78 14.57 -32.98
CA PRO A 318 26.64 13.48 -32.03
C PRO A 318 27.18 13.87 -30.63
N LEU A 319 26.51 13.37 -29.57
CA LEU A 319 26.89 13.68 -28.17
C LEU A 319 27.12 12.40 -27.38
N ASP A 320 28.31 12.29 -26.76
CA ASP A 320 28.63 11.17 -25.89
C ASP A 320 27.98 11.37 -24.49
N LEU A 321 27.23 10.36 -24.03
CA LEU A 321 26.65 10.31 -22.70
C LEU A 321 27.62 9.60 -21.74
N THR A 322 28.25 10.36 -20.85
CA THR A 322 29.19 9.85 -19.86
C THR A 322 28.70 10.16 -18.45
N PRO A 323 29.01 9.32 -17.43
CA PRO A 323 28.51 9.52 -16.07
C PRO A 323 28.88 10.89 -15.47
N ASP A 324 30.06 11.38 -15.74
CA ASP A 324 30.59 12.67 -15.25
C ASP A 324 29.88 13.90 -15.82
N ARG A 325 29.20 13.76 -16.94
CA ARG A 325 28.38 14.82 -17.54
C ARG A 325 26.97 14.88 -16.97
N VAL A 326 26.46 13.81 -16.35
CA VAL A 326 25.08 13.74 -15.87
C VAL A 326 24.97 14.48 -14.53
N ILE A 327 24.33 15.66 -14.54
CA ILE A 327 24.00 16.40 -13.32
C ILE A 327 22.72 15.86 -12.69
N TYR A 328 21.77 15.48 -13.55
CA TYR A 328 20.46 15.01 -13.13
C TYR A 328 19.89 14.05 -14.17
N ALA A 329 19.23 13.02 -13.68
CA ALA A 329 18.39 12.13 -14.46
C ALA A 329 17.08 11.87 -13.73
N GLY A 330 15.96 11.98 -14.43
CA GLY A 330 14.63 11.75 -13.90
C GLY A 330 13.74 10.99 -14.87
N LEU A 331 13.12 9.90 -14.42
CA LEU A 331 12.08 9.21 -15.17
C LEU A 331 10.77 9.99 -15.00
N VAL A 332 10.26 10.55 -16.08
CA VAL A 332 9.01 11.29 -16.11
C VAL A 332 7.88 10.36 -16.51
N LEU A 333 6.82 10.33 -15.70
CA LEU A 333 5.65 9.49 -15.86
C LEU A 333 4.41 10.38 -15.86
N THR A 334 3.39 10.03 -16.63
CA THR A 334 2.13 10.77 -16.72
C THR A 334 1.02 9.96 -16.05
N GLY A 335 0.26 10.60 -15.15
CA GLY A 335 -0.91 9.99 -14.51
C GLY A 335 -2.05 9.76 -15.49
N ARG A 336 -2.91 8.80 -15.16
CA ARG A 336 -4.14 8.51 -15.89
C ARG A 336 -5.19 7.97 -14.91
N ALA A 337 -6.45 8.32 -15.08
CA ALA A 337 -7.55 7.69 -14.36
C ALA A 337 -7.57 6.17 -14.63
N SER A 338 -7.83 5.38 -13.61
CA SER A 338 -7.92 3.92 -13.77
C SER A 338 -9.24 3.53 -14.43
N GLU A 339 -9.19 2.47 -15.20
CA GLU A 339 -10.37 1.84 -15.81
C GLU A 339 -10.49 0.39 -15.35
N PRO A 340 -11.66 -0.04 -14.82
CA PRO A 340 -12.86 0.76 -14.48
C PRO A 340 -12.63 1.84 -13.41
N ALA A 341 -13.48 2.88 -13.39
CA ALA A 341 -13.34 4.05 -12.51
C ALA A 341 -13.29 3.70 -11.01
N ALA A 342 -13.97 2.64 -10.60
CA ALA A 342 -13.95 2.12 -9.23
C ALA A 342 -12.53 1.85 -8.70
N PHE A 343 -11.57 1.53 -9.57
CA PHE A 343 -10.18 1.26 -9.18
C PHE A 343 -9.30 2.51 -9.08
N THR A 344 -9.82 3.70 -9.40
CA THR A 344 -9.09 4.95 -9.22
C THR A 344 -8.81 5.18 -7.73
N PRO A 345 -7.55 5.43 -7.34
CA PRO A 345 -7.21 5.66 -5.95
C PRO A 345 -7.94 6.87 -5.37
N ARG A 346 -8.51 6.72 -4.19
CA ARG A 346 -9.06 7.83 -3.40
C ARG A 346 -8.03 8.41 -2.45
N ASP A 347 -7.05 7.60 -2.08
CA ASP A 347 -5.91 7.97 -1.23
C ASP A 347 -4.62 8.01 -2.03
N THR A 348 -3.60 8.65 -1.47
CA THR A 348 -2.27 8.72 -2.06
C THR A 348 -1.62 7.35 -2.12
N ILE A 349 -1.29 6.87 -3.32
CA ILE A 349 -0.39 5.74 -3.51
C ILE A 349 1.06 6.25 -3.53
N ARG A 350 1.97 5.51 -2.95
CA ARG A 350 3.41 5.81 -2.99
C ARG A 350 4.07 5.01 -4.10
N LEU A 351 4.79 5.70 -4.98
CA LEU A 351 5.57 5.08 -6.06
C LEU A 351 7.04 5.00 -5.65
N ASP A 352 7.61 3.81 -5.78
CA ASP A 352 9.03 3.53 -5.59
C ASP A 352 9.61 2.86 -6.85
N ALA A 353 10.91 2.95 -7.03
CA ALA A 353 11.65 2.29 -8.10
C ALA A 353 12.80 1.50 -7.49
N ARG A 354 12.93 0.22 -7.82
CA ARG A 354 13.95 -0.67 -7.28
C ARG A 354 14.57 -1.55 -8.35
N PRO A 355 15.90 -1.73 -8.36
CA PRO A 355 16.54 -2.66 -9.29
C PRO A 355 16.09 -4.11 -9.02
N ALA A 356 15.79 -4.85 -10.05
CA ALA A 356 15.56 -6.28 -9.99
C ALA A 356 16.91 -7.00 -10.07
N LEU A 357 17.37 -7.59 -8.95
CA LEU A 357 18.73 -8.15 -8.81
C LEU A 357 18.98 -9.40 -9.67
N ALA A 358 17.91 -10.05 -10.14
CA ALA A 358 17.94 -11.17 -11.07
C ALA A 358 16.93 -10.90 -12.18
N GLY A 359 17.30 -10.04 -13.14
CA GLY A 359 16.41 -9.53 -14.20
C GLY A 359 15.84 -10.63 -15.12
N ASP A 360 16.50 -11.78 -15.22
CA ASP A 360 16.05 -13.00 -15.91
C ASP A 360 14.95 -13.77 -15.16
N ARG A 361 14.69 -13.41 -13.90
CA ARG A 361 13.70 -14.08 -13.02
C ARG A 361 12.49 -13.23 -12.70
N VAL A 362 12.25 -12.18 -13.46
CA VAL A 362 11.02 -11.37 -13.33
C VAL A 362 9.81 -12.29 -13.56
N PRO A 363 8.74 -12.18 -12.76
CA PRO A 363 8.48 -11.20 -11.68
C PRO A 363 8.99 -11.60 -10.27
N ARG A 364 9.66 -12.75 -10.14
CA ARG A 364 10.12 -13.31 -8.85
C ARG A 364 11.54 -12.88 -8.48
N SER A 365 12.10 -11.89 -9.15
CA SER A 365 13.41 -11.34 -8.84
C SER A 365 13.44 -10.69 -7.45
N PRO A 366 14.46 -10.92 -6.63
CA PRO A 366 14.72 -10.09 -5.46
C PRO A 366 14.91 -8.63 -5.88
N LEU A 367 14.42 -7.69 -5.08
CA LEU A 367 14.55 -6.26 -5.34
C LEU A 367 15.68 -5.67 -4.50
N GLY A 368 16.44 -4.78 -5.11
CA GLY A 368 17.49 -4.01 -4.45
C GLY A 368 16.94 -2.83 -3.62
N ALA A 369 17.87 -1.97 -3.19
CA ALA A 369 17.51 -0.73 -2.51
C ALA A 369 16.71 0.21 -3.43
N ALA A 370 15.89 1.08 -2.81
CA ALA A 370 15.16 2.10 -3.55
C ALA A 370 16.13 3.05 -4.29
N ILE A 371 15.84 3.32 -5.56
CA ILE A 371 16.61 4.27 -6.38
C ILE A 371 16.36 5.70 -5.92
N PRO A 372 15.11 6.18 -5.80
CA PRO A 372 14.84 7.50 -5.23
C PRO A 372 15.05 7.46 -3.71
N ALA A 373 15.57 8.55 -3.15
CA ALA A 373 15.79 8.66 -1.71
C ALA A 373 14.48 8.51 -0.89
N GLN A 374 13.34 8.86 -1.49
CA GLN A 374 12.01 8.72 -0.90
C GLN A 374 10.98 8.36 -1.98
N PRO A 375 10.00 7.48 -1.65
CA PRO A 375 8.91 7.18 -2.55
C PRO A 375 8.10 8.43 -2.92
N ARG A 376 7.72 8.55 -4.19
CA ARG A 376 6.95 9.70 -4.71
C ARG A 376 5.45 9.52 -4.47
N PRO A 377 4.74 10.54 -3.98
CA PRO A 377 3.30 10.47 -3.81
C PRO A 377 2.59 10.57 -5.16
N LEU A 378 1.74 9.59 -5.46
CA LEU A 378 0.74 9.63 -6.54
C LEU A 378 -0.58 10.08 -5.91
N LEU A 379 -0.86 11.36 -6.05
CA LEU A 379 -2.12 11.94 -5.57
C LEU A 379 -3.27 11.55 -6.52
N PRO A 380 -4.50 11.35 -6.03
CA PRO A 380 -5.67 11.13 -6.88
C PRO A 380 -5.80 12.18 -7.99
N SER A 381 -5.66 13.47 -7.67
CA SER A 381 -5.71 14.57 -8.63
C SER A 381 -4.63 14.52 -9.72
N LEU A 382 -3.46 13.97 -9.40
CA LEU A 382 -2.40 13.78 -10.39
C LEU A 382 -2.82 12.74 -11.44
N LEU A 383 -3.49 11.67 -11.00
CA LEU A 383 -3.95 10.61 -11.88
C LEU A 383 -5.14 11.07 -12.74
N GLU A 384 -6.13 11.72 -12.12
CA GLU A 384 -7.36 12.20 -12.80
C GLU A 384 -7.07 13.30 -13.83
N GLU A 385 -6.16 14.23 -13.52
CA GLU A 385 -5.83 15.37 -14.36
C GLU A 385 -4.74 15.05 -15.40
N GLY A 386 -4.20 13.83 -15.42
CA GLY A 386 -3.14 13.45 -16.34
C GLY A 386 -1.84 14.23 -16.11
N ARG A 387 -1.54 14.59 -14.87
CA ARG A 387 -0.32 15.35 -14.55
C ARG A 387 0.92 14.47 -14.58
N ARG A 388 2.05 15.11 -14.85
CA ARG A 388 3.37 14.48 -14.85
C ARG A 388 3.97 14.45 -13.46
N LEU A 389 4.68 13.37 -13.16
CA LEU A 389 5.56 13.25 -12.01
C LEU A 389 6.94 12.83 -12.47
N GLU A 390 7.95 13.14 -11.69
CA GLU A 390 9.34 12.82 -11.99
C GLU A 390 9.97 12.02 -10.85
N LEU A 391 10.57 10.87 -11.19
CA LEU A 391 11.33 10.01 -10.30
C LEU A 391 12.82 10.28 -10.51
N PRO A 392 13.54 10.84 -9.53
CA PRO A 392 14.99 11.02 -9.62
C PRO A 392 15.70 9.67 -9.72
N MET A 393 16.56 9.53 -10.73
CA MET A 393 17.30 8.30 -11.02
C MET A 393 18.80 8.56 -11.29
N THR A 394 19.33 9.72 -10.95
CA THR A 394 20.68 10.19 -11.32
C THR A 394 21.75 9.15 -11.04
N ALA A 395 21.93 8.73 -9.79
CA ALA A 395 22.96 7.76 -9.43
C ALA A 395 22.82 6.40 -10.12
N TYR A 396 21.57 5.99 -10.41
CA TYR A 396 21.30 4.76 -11.14
C TYR A 396 21.70 4.89 -12.63
N VAL A 397 21.33 6.00 -13.29
CA VAL A 397 21.70 6.30 -14.67
C VAL A 397 23.21 6.43 -14.82
N GLU A 398 23.90 7.16 -13.93
CA GLU A 398 25.36 7.25 -13.91
C GLU A 398 26.01 5.86 -13.80
N SER A 399 25.45 5.00 -12.93
CA SER A 399 25.97 3.65 -12.76
C SER A 399 25.80 2.78 -13.99
N LEU A 400 24.64 2.90 -14.70
CA LEU A 400 24.39 2.18 -15.95
C LEU A 400 25.33 2.65 -17.08
N LEU A 401 25.52 3.97 -17.23
CA LEU A 401 26.44 4.55 -18.22
C LEU A 401 27.88 4.13 -17.92
N GLY A 402 28.31 4.20 -16.65
CA GLY A 402 29.63 3.75 -16.23
C GLY A 402 29.89 2.27 -16.53
N GLN A 403 28.86 1.41 -16.35
CA GLN A 403 28.95 0.00 -16.72
C GLN A 403 29.04 -0.18 -18.24
N ALA A 404 28.21 0.50 -19.00
CA ALA A 404 28.18 0.39 -20.46
C ALA A 404 29.49 0.85 -21.11
N LEU A 405 30.16 1.84 -20.52
CA LEU A 405 31.45 2.38 -20.95
C LEU A 405 32.67 1.63 -20.36
N GLY A 406 32.46 0.63 -19.50
CA GLY A 406 33.55 -0.10 -18.85
C GLY A 406 34.37 0.75 -17.86
N LEU A 407 33.78 1.80 -17.31
CA LEU A 407 34.43 2.73 -16.37
C LEU A 407 34.35 2.31 -14.91
N ARG A 408 33.63 1.20 -14.61
CA ARG A 408 33.48 0.68 -13.25
C ARG A 408 34.66 -0.20 -12.84
N GLU A 409 34.95 -0.20 -11.55
CA GLU A 409 35.93 -1.13 -10.98
C GLU A 409 35.46 -2.58 -11.18
N GLU A 410 36.39 -3.49 -11.44
CA GLU A 410 36.10 -4.91 -11.71
C GLU A 410 35.34 -5.59 -10.57
N ASP A 411 35.54 -5.14 -9.32
CA ASP A 411 34.90 -5.68 -8.12
C ASP A 411 33.53 -5.08 -7.81
N ALA A 412 33.08 -4.07 -8.56
CA ALA A 412 31.85 -3.32 -8.26
C ALA A 412 30.53 -4.08 -8.53
N GLY A 413 30.62 -5.26 -9.12
CA GLY A 413 29.46 -6.05 -9.52
C GLY A 413 28.65 -5.43 -10.68
N GLU A 414 27.75 -6.18 -11.28
CA GLU A 414 26.91 -5.73 -12.38
C GLU A 414 25.75 -4.87 -11.87
N VAL A 415 25.45 -3.74 -12.54
CA VAL A 415 24.25 -2.93 -12.29
C VAL A 415 23.06 -3.59 -12.95
N PRO A 416 22.03 -3.97 -12.19
CA PRO A 416 20.84 -4.56 -12.79
C PRO A 416 20.16 -3.56 -13.73
N ARG A 417 19.91 -3.96 -14.97
CA ARG A 417 19.25 -3.11 -15.98
C ARG A 417 17.74 -3.06 -15.80
N THR A 418 17.14 -4.02 -15.11
CA THR A 418 15.69 -4.07 -14.90
C THR A 418 15.31 -3.37 -13.60
N VAL A 419 14.34 -2.46 -13.68
CA VAL A 419 13.78 -1.71 -12.55
C VAL A 419 12.32 -2.07 -12.37
N ALA A 420 11.94 -2.41 -11.14
CA ALA A 420 10.56 -2.55 -10.73
C ALA A 420 10.00 -1.21 -10.25
N LEU A 421 8.89 -0.77 -10.84
CA LEU A 421 8.05 0.29 -10.32
C LEU A 421 6.95 -0.34 -9.46
N LEU A 422 6.82 0.06 -8.21
CA LEU A 422 5.95 -0.58 -7.22
C LEU A 422 5.47 0.41 -6.15
N SER A 423 4.49 -0.01 -5.35
CA SER A 423 4.17 0.66 -4.09
C SER A 423 4.90 -0.03 -2.92
N PRO A 424 5.68 0.70 -2.10
CA PRO A 424 6.37 0.08 -0.96
C PRO A 424 5.42 -0.38 0.17
N PHE A 425 4.15 0.03 0.11
CA PHE A 425 3.13 -0.30 1.12
C PHE A 425 2.06 -1.27 0.61
N GLU A 426 2.34 -1.98 -0.48
CA GLU A 426 1.40 -2.97 -1.05
C GLU A 426 1.34 -4.26 -0.22
N PRO A 427 0.17 -4.90 -0.17
CA PRO A 427 -1.10 -4.44 -0.74
C PRO A 427 -1.81 -3.46 0.20
N THR A 428 -2.41 -2.39 -0.35
CA THR A 428 -3.07 -1.35 0.47
C THR A 428 -4.60 -1.35 0.35
N GLY A 429 -5.14 -1.89 -0.72
CA GLY A 429 -6.57 -1.94 -1.04
C GLY A 429 -6.77 -2.44 -2.46
N PHE A 430 -7.99 -2.37 -2.99
CA PHE A 430 -8.28 -2.83 -4.36
C PHE A 430 -7.89 -1.80 -5.43
N THR A 431 -7.75 -0.52 -5.08
CA THR A 431 -7.41 0.56 -6.00
C THR A 431 -5.93 0.55 -6.38
N PHE A 432 -5.61 0.97 -7.59
CA PHE A 432 -4.25 1.05 -8.11
C PHE A 432 -4.06 2.32 -8.92
N ALA A 433 -2.84 2.86 -8.90
CA ALA A 433 -2.46 3.96 -9.75
C ALA A 433 -2.22 3.46 -11.18
N THR A 434 -2.80 4.17 -12.15
CA THR A 434 -2.55 3.95 -13.57
C THR A 434 -1.72 5.12 -14.11
N LEU A 435 -0.65 4.77 -14.81
CA LEU A 435 0.21 5.72 -15.51
C LEU A 435 0.20 5.36 -16.99
N VAL A 436 0.36 6.35 -17.83
CA VAL A 436 0.46 6.17 -19.27
C VAL A 436 1.66 5.28 -19.60
N GLY A 437 1.47 4.30 -20.46
CA GLY A 437 2.54 3.41 -20.92
C GLY A 437 3.07 3.82 -22.31
N PRO A 438 3.94 2.99 -22.89
CA PRO A 438 4.58 3.29 -24.17
C PRO A 438 3.60 3.37 -25.33
N GLY A 439 3.94 4.19 -26.33
CA GLY A 439 3.18 4.35 -27.58
C GLY A 439 1.88 5.16 -27.45
N GLN A 440 1.66 5.83 -26.32
CA GLN A 440 0.49 6.68 -26.07
C GLN A 440 0.92 8.14 -25.86
N GLU A 441 -0.01 9.06 -26.07
CA GLU A 441 0.23 10.47 -25.74
C GLU A 441 0.55 10.62 -24.25
N GLY A 442 1.70 11.23 -23.92
CA GLY A 442 2.19 11.34 -22.57
C GLY A 442 2.99 10.11 -22.09
N GLU A 443 3.48 9.27 -23.03
CA GLU A 443 4.35 8.13 -22.69
C GLU A 443 5.52 8.53 -21.77
N PRO A 444 6.10 7.59 -21.02
CA PRO A 444 7.25 7.87 -20.18
C PRO A 444 8.45 8.32 -20.99
N PHE A 445 9.26 9.21 -20.41
CA PHE A 445 10.54 9.62 -20.98
C PHE A 445 11.59 9.81 -19.90
N LEU A 446 12.86 9.72 -20.27
CA LEU A 446 13.97 10.02 -19.38
C LEU A 446 14.47 11.44 -19.66
N ARG A 447 14.42 12.29 -18.64
CA ARG A 447 14.94 13.65 -18.65
C ARG A 447 16.34 13.67 -18.11
N LEU A 448 17.30 14.17 -18.87
CA LEU A 448 18.69 14.32 -18.48
C LEU A 448 19.08 15.80 -18.47
N LEU A 449 19.84 16.24 -17.46
CA LEU A 449 20.55 17.49 -17.46
C LEU A 449 22.04 17.16 -17.50
N LEU A 450 22.72 17.63 -18.53
CA LEU A 450 24.14 17.39 -18.74
C LEU A 450 24.95 18.67 -18.62
N THR A 451 26.18 18.58 -18.12
CA THR A 451 27.18 19.63 -18.24
C THR A 451 28.09 19.34 -19.44
N LEU A 452 28.23 20.32 -20.31
CA LEU A 452 29.15 20.30 -21.46
C LEU A 452 30.27 21.31 -21.21
N ALA A 453 31.52 20.90 -21.38
CA ALA A 453 32.65 21.79 -21.38
C ALA A 453 32.81 22.51 -22.74
N GLU A 454 33.44 23.67 -22.77
CA GLU A 454 33.66 24.45 -24.03
C GLU A 454 34.38 23.64 -25.10
N GLY A 455 35.27 22.72 -24.71
CA GLY A 455 35.98 21.82 -25.66
C GLY A 455 35.08 20.79 -26.35
N ASP A 456 33.88 20.52 -25.79
CA ASP A 456 32.88 19.61 -26.39
C ASP A 456 32.00 20.32 -27.44
N LEU A 457 32.12 21.65 -27.52
CA LEU A 457 31.33 22.51 -28.39
C LEU A 457 32.06 22.87 -29.70
N LEU A 458 33.32 22.42 -29.85
CA LEU A 458 34.10 22.66 -31.06
C LEU A 458 34.03 21.45 -32.01
N PRO A 459 33.67 21.65 -33.29
CA PRO A 459 33.57 20.60 -34.28
C PRO A 459 34.93 19.98 -34.65
#